data_20bff6684c0c95aa78cd9b9b20c207c1
#
_entry.id   20bff6684c0c95aa78cd9b9b20c207c1
#
_cell.length_a   1.000
_cell.length_b   1.000
_cell.length_c   1.000
_cell.angle_alpha   90.00
_cell.angle_beta   90.00
_cell.angle_gamma   90.00
#
_symmetry.space_group_name_H-M   'P 1'
#
loop_
_entity.id
_entity.type
_entity.pdbx_description
1 polymer ?
#
loop_
_entity_poly.entity_id
_entity_poly.type
_entity_poly.pdbx_seq_one_letter_code
_entity_poly.pdbx_strand_id
1 'polypeptide(L)'
;MGLRKRIAMPLMLFLALAAAFCLWFDFNSYENRTRTIPCADEGIIFSITTFNGDSETTPFVKCLGHTWLSIDNQSGHSVYIKGHELRHDEMMTFSVWAVSDLPGLLFNLEADYIEAYGRYAGRKSLSVNIEETQLKEIEAYMDRNGRWTPGRNCSYWSVQLWNEVVDEAFALKTQTLLYTPKRLEKSLYEFDCVETDKDFSRAGHIFCCRDGVRTELELCS
;
A
#
# COMPACT_ATOMS: atom_id res chain seq x y z
N MET A 1 39.06 -1.26 32.60
CA MET A 1 38.15 -1.61 31.47
C MET A 1 36.80 -2.22 31.90
N GLY A 2 36.36 -2.05 33.14
CA GLY A 2 35.18 -2.76 33.72
C GLY A 2 33.88 -1.96 33.85
N LEU A 3 33.92 -0.64 34.00
CA LEU A 3 32.72 0.14 34.38
C LEU A 3 31.81 0.47 33.20
N ARG A 4 32.38 0.73 32.03
CA ARG A 4 31.57 1.06 30.82
C ARG A 4 30.73 -0.13 30.29
N LYS A 5 31.20 -1.38 30.45
CA LYS A 5 30.45 -2.59 30.07
C LYS A 5 29.30 -2.89 31.03
N ARG A 6 29.40 -2.50 32.32
CA ARG A 6 28.35 -2.77 33.33
C ARG A 6 27.13 -1.86 33.20
N ILE A 7 27.26 -0.67 32.59
CA ILE A 7 26.15 0.29 32.39
C ILE A 7 25.50 0.10 31.04
N ALA A 8 26.22 -0.34 30.01
CA ALA A 8 25.69 -0.50 28.66
C ALA A 8 24.65 -1.63 28.56
N MET A 9 24.83 -2.73 29.27
CA MET A 9 23.93 -3.89 29.20
C MET A 9 22.51 -3.59 29.75
N PRO A 10 22.36 -2.99 30.94
CA PRO A 10 21.05 -2.64 31.47
C PRO A 10 20.36 -1.54 30.63
N LEU A 11 21.11 -0.60 30.05
CA LEU A 11 20.55 0.43 29.16
C LEU A 11 20.02 -0.17 27.85
N MET A 12 20.76 -1.09 27.24
CA MET A 12 20.33 -1.80 26.04
C MET A 12 19.08 -2.66 26.29
N LEU A 13 19.04 -3.35 27.45
CA LEU A 13 17.85 -4.13 27.84
C LEU A 13 16.65 -3.22 28.09
N PHE A 14 16.84 -2.07 28.75
CA PHE A 14 15.79 -1.09 28.99
C PHE A 14 15.25 -0.51 27.67
N LEU A 15 16.13 -0.15 26.74
CA LEU A 15 15.73 0.33 25.40
C LEU A 15 14.98 -0.74 24.60
N ALA A 16 15.41 -2.00 24.67
CA ALA A 16 14.72 -3.12 24.02
C ALA A 16 13.34 -3.37 24.64
N LEU A 17 13.20 -3.30 25.97
CA LEU A 17 11.92 -3.44 26.66
C LEU A 17 10.99 -2.25 26.40
N ALA A 18 11.53 -1.03 26.37
CA ALA A 18 10.76 0.17 26.01
C ALA A 18 10.27 0.10 24.56
N ALA A 19 11.11 -0.33 23.64
CA ALA A 19 10.71 -0.54 22.24
C ALA A 19 9.65 -1.65 22.11
N ALA A 20 9.82 -2.77 22.83
CA ALA A 20 8.84 -3.86 22.86
C ALA A 20 7.51 -3.41 23.48
N PHE A 21 7.54 -2.59 24.53
CA PHE A 21 6.35 -2.01 25.16
C PHE A 21 5.65 -1.01 24.24
N CYS A 22 6.39 -0.13 23.57
CA CYS A 22 5.81 0.78 22.58
C CYS A 22 5.17 0.01 21.42
N LEU A 23 5.83 -1.03 20.93
CA LEU A 23 5.30 -1.91 19.90
C LEU A 23 4.03 -2.66 20.36
N TRP A 24 4.03 -3.14 21.62
CA TRP A 24 2.87 -3.82 22.21
C TRP A 24 1.69 -2.87 22.44
N PHE A 25 1.97 -1.68 22.99
CA PHE A 25 0.94 -0.65 23.24
C PHE A 25 0.32 -0.17 21.92
N ASP A 26 1.16 0.12 20.93
CA ASP A 26 0.73 0.52 19.59
C ASP A 26 -0.09 -0.59 18.90
N PHE A 27 0.26 -1.85 19.17
CA PHE A 27 -0.46 -3.00 18.66
C PHE A 27 -1.85 -3.22 19.29
N ASN A 28 -2.05 -2.82 20.56
CA ASN A 28 -3.29 -3.00 21.31
C ASN A 28 -4.17 -1.75 21.43
N SER A 29 -3.69 -0.59 20.97
CA SER A 29 -4.41 0.68 21.11
C SER A 29 -5.47 0.95 20.05
N TYR A 30 -5.77 -0.02 19.18
CA TYR A 30 -6.86 0.11 18.20
C TYR A 30 -8.20 0.03 18.91
N GLU A 31 -8.87 1.17 19.04
CA GLU A 31 -10.27 1.22 19.46
C GLU A 31 -11.15 0.62 18.35
N ASN A 32 -12.07 -0.26 18.71
CA ASN A 32 -13.11 -0.80 17.82
C ASN A 32 -14.14 0.31 17.49
N ARG A 33 -13.72 1.34 16.77
CA ARG A 33 -14.64 2.36 16.25
C ARG A 33 -14.83 2.06 14.77
N THR A 34 -16.02 1.61 14.44
CA THR A 34 -16.42 1.47 13.05
C THR A 34 -16.74 2.84 12.48
N ARG A 35 -16.02 3.23 11.44
CA ARG A 35 -16.29 4.43 10.66
C ARG A 35 -17.19 4.03 9.49
N THR A 36 -18.35 4.63 9.39
CA THR A 36 -19.24 4.44 8.24
C THR A 36 -18.83 5.38 7.13
N ILE A 37 -18.49 4.82 5.99
CA ILE A 37 -18.18 5.58 4.77
C ILE A 37 -19.05 5.09 3.62
N PRO A 38 -19.43 5.99 2.68
CA PRO A 38 -20.15 5.56 1.48
C PRO A 38 -19.28 4.60 0.65
N CYS A 39 -19.88 3.53 0.13
CA CYS A 39 -19.21 2.66 -0.82
C CYS A 39 -18.90 3.46 -2.09
N ALA A 40 -17.69 3.27 -2.63
CA ALA A 40 -17.28 3.85 -3.89
C ALA A 40 -17.68 2.91 -5.02
N ASP A 41 -18.64 3.31 -5.84
CA ASP A 41 -19.23 2.51 -6.92
C ASP A 41 -19.34 3.25 -8.27
N GLU A 42 -19.08 4.55 -8.30
CA GLU A 42 -19.15 5.39 -9.50
C GLU A 42 -17.97 6.38 -9.54
N GLY A 43 -17.68 6.93 -10.73
CA GLY A 43 -16.64 7.95 -10.89
C GLY A 43 -15.22 7.41 -10.89
N ILE A 44 -14.30 8.09 -10.26
CA ILE A 44 -12.91 7.64 -10.11
C ILE A 44 -12.75 7.04 -8.72
N ILE A 45 -12.51 5.74 -8.65
CA ILE A 45 -12.38 5.01 -7.40
C ILE A 45 -10.89 4.83 -7.06
N PHE A 46 -10.48 5.37 -5.92
CA PHE A 46 -9.13 5.20 -5.38
C PHE A 46 -9.17 4.18 -4.25
N SER A 47 -8.33 3.16 -4.33
CA SER A 47 -8.32 2.08 -3.33
C SER A 47 -6.94 1.87 -2.75
N ILE A 48 -6.90 1.57 -1.45
CA ILE A 48 -5.72 1.03 -0.77
C ILE A 48 -5.98 -0.43 -0.42
N THR A 49 -5.07 -1.31 -0.85
CA THR A 49 -5.19 -2.75 -0.67
C THR A 49 -3.99 -3.30 0.05
N THR A 50 -4.24 -4.22 0.97
CA THR A 50 -3.19 -4.90 1.73
C THR A 50 -3.41 -6.40 1.75
N PHE A 51 -2.32 -7.13 1.67
CA PHE A 51 -2.24 -8.57 1.87
C PHE A 51 -1.22 -8.87 2.96
N ASN A 52 -1.66 -9.57 3.98
CA ASN A 52 -0.86 -9.78 5.20
C ASN A 52 0.14 -10.95 5.08
N GLY A 53 0.15 -11.66 3.95
CA GLY A 53 0.97 -12.85 3.78
C GLY A 53 0.35 -14.06 4.47
N ASP A 54 -0.42 -14.85 3.75
CA ASP A 54 -0.97 -16.08 4.33
C ASP A 54 0.02 -17.24 4.25
N SER A 55 -0.06 -18.11 5.24
CA SER A 55 0.97 -19.10 5.57
C SER A 55 1.04 -20.30 4.64
N GLU A 56 0.13 -20.46 3.67
CA GLU A 56 0.00 -21.74 2.98
C GLU A 56 0.51 -21.82 1.54
N THR A 57 0.66 -20.73 0.81
CA THR A 57 0.80 -20.82 -0.64
C THR A 57 2.19 -20.60 -1.24
N THR A 58 3.14 -19.94 -0.58
CA THR A 58 4.52 -19.86 -1.12
C THR A 58 5.58 -19.58 -0.03
N PRO A 59 6.68 -20.34 0.05
CA PRO A 59 7.70 -20.19 1.10
C PRO A 59 8.45 -18.86 1.12
N PHE A 60 8.54 -18.18 -0.01
CA PHE A 60 9.35 -16.96 -0.15
C PHE A 60 8.56 -15.65 0.04
N VAL A 61 7.27 -15.64 -0.28
CA VAL A 61 6.38 -14.46 -0.08
C VAL A 61 5.71 -14.49 1.30
N LYS A 62 5.83 -15.61 2.01
CA LYS A 62 5.22 -15.89 3.31
C LYS A 62 5.49 -14.86 4.41
N CYS A 63 6.56 -14.10 4.32
CA CYS A 63 7.06 -13.38 5.50
C CYS A 63 6.72 -11.90 5.53
N LEU A 64 6.36 -11.27 4.43
CA LEU A 64 6.35 -9.81 4.38
C LEU A 64 5.00 -9.17 4.03
N GLY A 65 4.06 -9.90 3.45
CA GLY A 65 2.84 -9.30 2.92
C GLY A 65 3.14 -8.22 1.88
N HIS A 66 2.12 -7.59 1.34
CA HIS A 66 2.28 -6.50 0.39
C HIS A 66 1.14 -5.49 0.51
N THR A 67 1.40 -4.26 0.10
CA THR A 67 0.41 -3.17 0.05
C THR A 67 0.57 -2.41 -1.24
N TRP A 68 -0.54 -2.10 -1.87
CA TRP A 68 -0.59 -1.32 -3.11
C TRP A 68 -1.78 -0.39 -3.14
N LEU A 69 -1.80 0.48 -4.12
CA LEU A 69 -2.91 1.37 -4.44
C LEU A 69 -3.45 1.04 -5.82
N SER A 70 -4.69 1.41 -6.08
CA SER A 70 -5.28 1.28 -7.41
C SER A 70 -6.19 2.45 -7.72
N ILE A 71 -6.32 2.73 -9.02
CA ILE A 71 -7.34 3.60 -9.58
C ILE A 71 -8.20 2.75 -10.49
N ASP A 72 -9.50 2.83 -10.29
CA ASP A 72 -10.52 2.20 -11.09
C ASP A 72 -11.38 3.31 -11.69
N ASN A 73 -11.43 3.40 -13.01
CA ASN A 73 -12.17 4.43 -13.71
C ASN A 73 -13.58 3.98 -14.06
N GLN A 74 -14.53 4.29 -13.20
CA GLN A 74 -15.95 4.11 -13.42
C GLN A 74 -16.63 5.42 -13.88
N SER A 75 -15.84 6.43 -14.26
CA SER A 75 -16.36 7.68 -14.84
C SER A 75 -16.78 7.52 -16.30
N GLY A 76 -17.59 8.43 -16.80
CA GLY A 76 -18.07 8.38 -18.21
C GLY A 76 -17.02 8.78 -19.26
N HIS A 77 -15.74 8.96 -18.90
CA HIS A 77 -14.68 9.42 -19.80
C HIS A 77 -13.31 8.84 -19.40
N SER A 78 -12.33 8.93 -20.30
CA SER A 78 -10.96 8.50 -20.01
C SER A 78 -10.29 9.46 -19.04
N VAL A 79 -9.54 8.92 -18.08
CA VAL A 79 -8.64 9.67 -17.20
C VAL A 79 -7.18 9.26 -17.47
N TYR A 80 -6.24 10.07 -17.01
CA TYR A 80 -4.82 9.82 -17.26
C TYR A 80 -4.05 9.78 -15.95
N ILE A 81 -3.12 8.81 -15.86
CA ILE A 81 -2.18 8.71 -14.76
C ILE A 81 -0.79 8.31 -15.28
N LYS A 82 0.23 9.12 -14.97
CA LYS A 82 1.60 8.96 -15.51
C LYS A 82 1.64 8.75 -17.03
N GLY A 83 0.80 9.50 -17.75
CA GLY A 83 0.69 9.43 -19.20
C GLY A 83 0.03 8.15 -19.74
N HIS A 84 -0.50 7.30 -18.86
CA HIS A 84 -1.30 6.15 -19.25
C HIS A 84 -2.78 6.54 -19.26
N GLU A 85 -3.46 6.29 -20.39
CA GLU A 85 -4.91 6.42 -20.49
C GLU A 85 -5.58 5.27 -19.76
N LEU A 86 -6.50 5.60 -18.88
CA LEU A 86 -7.36 4.66 -18.18
C LEU A 86 -8.79 4.94 -18.64
N ARG A 87 -9.33 4.06 -19.47
CA ARG A 87 -10.69 4.19 -20.03
C ARG A 87 -11.74 3.83 -18.99
N HIS A 88 -13.00 4.09 -19.32
CA HIS A 88 -14.11 3.57 -18.52
C HIS A 88 -14.01 2.04 -18.36
N ASP A 89 -14.29 1.52 -17.18
CA ASP A 89 -14.14 0.12 -16.77
C ASP A 89 -12.69 -0.42 -16.76
N GLU A 90 -11.70 0.47 -16.84
CA GLU A 90 -10.29 0.06 -16.70
C GLU A 90 -9.73 0.40 -15.33
N MET A 91 -8.90 -0.49 -14.82
CA MET A 91 -8.25 -0.36 -13.51
C MET A 91 -6.73 -0.47 -13.65
N MET A 92 -6.01 0.26 -12.80
CA MET A 92 -4.56 0.21 -12.70
C MET A 92 -4.13 0.08 -11.25
N THR A 93 -3.25 -0.89 -10.96
CA THR A 93 -2.57 -1.00 -9.66
C THR A 93 -1.21 -0.33 -9.71
N PHE A 94 -0.72 0.15 -8.56
CA PHE A 94 0.63 0.69 -8.45
C PHE A 94 1.17 0.63 -7.03
N SER A 95 2.47 0.38 -6.91
CA SER A 95 3.17 0.37 -5.63
C SER A 95 4.68 0.52 -5.77
N VAL A 96 5.38 0.68 -4.66
CA VAL A 96 6.85 0.67 -4.60
C VAL A 96 7.34 -0.71 -4.17
N TRP A 97 8.36 -1.22 -4.88
CA TRP A 97 8.92 -2.55 -4.67
C TRP A 97 10.39 -2.52 -4.28
N ALA A 98 10.79 -3.48 -3.42
CA ALA A 98 12.18 -3.71 -3.00
C ALA A 98 12.91 -4.64 -3.96
N VAL A 99 12.79 -4.43 -5.26
CA VAL A 99 13.48 -5.27 -6.25
C VAL A 99 14.74 -4.54 -6.70
N SER A 100 15.89 -5.20 -6.56
CA SER A 100 17.20 -4.61 -6.85
C SER A 100 17.34 -4.15 -8.31
N ASP A 101 16.73 -4.89 -9.22
CA ASP A 101 16.87 -4.68 -10.66
C ASP A 101 15.77 -3.79 -11.27
N LEU A 102 14.69 -3.56 -10.50
CA LEU A 102 13.56 -2.72 -10.88
C LEU A 102 13.28 -1.68 -9.79
N PRO A 103 14.20 -0.74 -9.54
CA PRO A 103 13.97 0.29 -8.53
C PRO A 103 12.97 1.30 -9.05
N GLY A 104 11.88 1.49 -8.32
CA GLY A 104 10.90 2.50 -8.67
C GLY A 104 9.47 2.11 -8.37
N LEU A 105 8.59 2.88 -8.96
CA LEU A 105 7.15 2.68 -8.90
C LEU A 105 6.75 1.70 -10.01
N LEU A 106 6.11 0.60 -9.63
CA LEU A 106 5.63 -0.43 -10.54
C LEU A 106 4.12 -0.31 -10.69
N PHE A 107 3.66 -0.48 -11.93
CA PHE A 107 2.25 -0.42 -12.32
C PHE A 107 1.80 -1.76 -12.86
N ASN A 108 0.57 -2.15 -12.54
CA ASN A 108 -0.13 -3.37 -12.97
C ASN A 108 0.52 -4.70 -12.54
N LEU A 109 1.57 -4.68 -11.72
CA LEU A 109 2.23 -5.90 -11.28
C LEU A 109 1.35 -6.74 -10.34
N GLU A 110 0.64 -6.09 -9.42
CA GLU A 110 -0.27 -6.75 -8.48
C GLU A 110 -1.48 -7.33 -9.21
N ALA A 111 -2.06 -6.57 -10.15
CA ALA A 111 -3.17 -7.04 -10.98
C ALA A 111 -2.76 -8.27 -11.81
N ASP A 112 -1.56 -8.25 -12.42
CA ASP A 112 -1.03 -9.40 -13.15
C ASP A 112 -0.85 -10.64 -12.24
N TYR A 113 -0.32 -10.44 -11.03
CA TYR A 113 -0.16 -11.55 -10.07
C TYR A 113 -1.49 -12.13 -9.60
N ILE A 114 -2.53 -11.32 -9.48
CA ILE A 114 -3.88 -11.79 -9.14
C ILE A 114 -4.48 -12.54 -10.32
N GLU A 115 -4.46 -11.93 -11.50
CA GLU A 115 -5.10 -12.47 -12.71
C GLU A 115 -4.41 -13.74 -13.21
N ALA A 116 -3.07 -13.72 -13.36
CA ALA A 116 -2.34 -14.83 -13.94
C ALA A 116 -2.04 -15.98 -12.96
N TYR A 117 -1.92 -15.68 -11.66
CA TYR A 117 -1.41 -16.65 -10.69
C TYR A 117 -2.31 -16.83 -9.47
N GLY A 118 -3.46 -16.15 -9.37
CA GLY A 118 -4.37 -16.22 -8.23
C GLY A 118 -3.71 -15.82 -6.90
N ARG A 119 -2.69 -14.93 -6.94
CA ARG A 119 -1.99 -14.50 -5.72
C ARG A 119 -2.81 -13.51 -4.91
N TYR A 120 -2.38 -13.28 -3.68
CA TYR A 120 -2.98 -12.32 -2.73
C TYR A 120 -4.42 -12.65 -2.33
N ALA A 121 -4.81 -13.94 -2.29
CA ALA A 121 -6.09 -14.37 -1.75
C ALA A 121 -6.22 -13.95 -0.27
N GLY A 122 -7.38 -13.44 0.11
CA GLY A 122 -7.62 -12.85 1.43
C GLY A 122 -7.21 -11.38 1.58
N ARG A 123 -6.80 -10.72 0.49
CA ARG A 123 -6.50 -9.28 0.48
C ARG A 123 -7.67 -8.45 0.97
N LYS A 124 -7.37 -7.32 1.60
CA LYS A 124 -8.37 -6.36 2.12
C LYS A 124 -8.19 -5.02 1.44
N SER A 125 -9.28 -4.45 0.95
CA SER A 125 -9.31 -3.20 0.22
C SER A 125 -10.27 -2.20 0.86
N LEU A 126 -9.85 -0.94 0.94
CA LEU A 126 -10.69 0.20 1.26
C LEU A 126 -10.72 1.10 0.04
N SER A 127 -11.92 1.50 -0.40
CA SER A 127 -12.13 2.28 -1.61
C SER A 127 -12.89 3.57 -1.29
N VAL A 128 -12.49 4.67 -1.93
CA VAL A 128 -13.17 5.97 -1.85
C VAL A 128 -13.28 6.57 -3.25
N ASN A 129 -14.27 7.42 -3.47
CA ASN A 129 -14.35 8.24 -4.68
C ASN A 129 -13.38 9.41 -4.56
N ILE A 130 -12.73 9.75 -5.67
CA ILE A 130 -11.85 10.91 -5.79
C ILE A 130 -12.22 11.73 -7.03
N GLU A 131 -11.78 12.98 -7.04
CA GLU A 131 -11.92 13.90 -8.16
C GLU A 131 -10.68 13.83 -9.08
N GLU A 132 -10.80 14.24 -10.34
CA GLU A 132 -9.66 14.30 -11.28
C GLU A 132 -8.52 15.19 -10.78
N THR A 133 -8.81 16.20 -9.98
CA THR A 133 -7.79 17.06 -9.38
C THR A 133 -6.88 16.27 -8.44
N GLN A 134 -7.42 15.28 -7.75
CA GLN A 134 -6.68 14.40 -6.84
C GLN A 134 -5.78 13.41 -7.61
N LEU A 135 -6.08 13.06 -8.85
CA LEU A 135 -5.15 12.30 -9.71
C LEU A 135 -3.82 13.04 -9.90
N LYS A 136 -3.85 14.38 -10.04
CA LYS A 136 -2.63 15.20 -10.14
C LYS A 136 -1.85 15.22 -8.84
N GLU A 137 -2.52 15.19 -7.70
CA GLU A 137 -1.89 15.07 -6.39
C GLU A 137 -1.21 13.71 -6.22
N ILE A 138 -1.88 12.62 -6.66
CA ILE A 138 -1.30 11.28 -6.74
C ILE A 138 -0.03 11.28 -7.58
N GLU A 139 -0.07 11.83 -8.80
CA GLU A 139 1.09 11.93 -9.69
C GLU A 139 2.23 12.73 -9.07
N ALA A 140 1.92 13.89 -8.48
CA ALA A 140 2.90 14.73 -7.82
C ALA A 140 3.56 14.03 -6.62
N TYR A 141 2.80 13.25 -5.85
CA TYR A 141 3.37 12.43 -4.78
C TYR A 141 4.29 11.33 -5.33
N MET A 142 3.86 10.63 -6.38
CA MET A 142 4.66 9.60 -7.05
C MET A 142 6.01 10.15 -7.53
N ASP A 143 6.03 11.35 -8.10
CA ASP A 143 7.26 11.99 -8.58
C ASP A 143 8.24 12.31 -7.45
N ARG A 144 7.73 12.75 -6.32
CA ARG A 144 8.55 13.07 -5.14
C ARG A 144 9.03 11.83 -4.38
N ASN A 145 8.25 10.75 -4.38
CA ASN A 145 8.40 9.64 -3.43
C ASN A 145 8.44 8.24 -4.08
N GLY A 146 8.62 8.12 -5.39
CA GLY A 146 8.52 6.87 -6.14
C GLY A 146 9.64 5.84 -5.88
N ARG A 147 10.26 5.81 -4.68
CA ARG A 147 11.35 4.88 -4.35
C ARG A 147 11.05 4.13 -3.05
N TRP A 148 11.25 2.81 -3.10
CA TRP A 148 11.23 1.98 -1.92
C TRP A 148 12.52 2.17 -1.09
N THR A 149 12.38 2.23 0.23
CA THR A 149 13.50 2.15 1.19
C THR A 149 13.05 1.35 2.42
N PRO A 150 13.95 0.82 3.26
CA PRO A 150 13.55 0.11 4.49
C PRO A 150 12.65 0.93 5.42
N GLY A 151 12.82 2.25 5.46
CA GLY A 151 11.98 3.17 6.23
C GLY A 151 10.74 3.67 5.48
N ARG A 152 10.66 3.41 4.17
CA ARG A 152 9.52 3.74 3.30
C ARG A 152 9.16 2.52 2.49
N ASN A 153 8.73 1.46 3.17
CA ASN A 153 8.24 0.24 2.53
C ASN A 153 6.89 0.47 1.82
N CYS A 154 6.38 -0.56 1.14
CA CYS A 154 5.13 -0.47 0.38
C CYS A 154 3.96 0.02 1.25
N SER A 155 3.80 -0.49 2.47
CA SER A 155 2.68 -0.09 3.35
C SER A 155 2.81 1.37 3.81
N TYR A 156 4.00 1.81 4.22
CA TYR A 156 4.22 3.20 4.62
C TYR A 156 3.97 4.15 3.44
N TRP A 157 4.54 3.83 2.28
CA TRP A 157 4.39 4.63 1.07
C TRP A 157 2.92 4.75 0.65
N SER A 158 2.20 3.64 0.61
CA SER A 158 0.80 3.63 0.21
C SER A 158 -0.09 4.42 1.18
N VAL A 159 0.14 4.29 2.50
CA VAL A 159 -0.64 5.04 3.50
C VAL A 159 -0.34 6.53 3.48
N GLN A 160 0.92 6.92 3.22
CA GLN A 160 1.25 8.34 3.08
C GLN A 160 0.58 8.96 1.85
N LEU A 161 0.60 8.27 0.71
CA LEU A 161 -0.10 8.74 -0.49
C LEU A 161 -1.61 8.76 -0.27
N TRP A 162 -2.17 7.71 0.32
CA TRP A 162 -3.59 7.65 0.67
C TRP A 162 -4.00 8.88 1.49
N ASN A 163 -3.31 9.16 2.60
CA ASN A 163 -3.63 10.26 3.50
C ASN A 163 -3.38 11.67 2.92
N GLU A 164 -2.53 11.78 1.88
CA GLU A 164 -2.33 13.06 1.17
C GLU A 164 -3.50 13.39 0.24
N VAL A 165 -4.21 12.35 -0.23
CA VAL A 165 -5.22 12.48 -1.27
C VAL A 165 -6.66 12.47 -0.72
N VAL A 166 -6.92 11.63 0.28
CA VAL A 166 -8.28 11.44 0.79
C VAL A 166 -8.63 12.44 1.89
N ASP A 167 -9.92 12.65 2.10
CA ASP A 167 -10.41 13.46 3.21
C ASP A 167 -9.98 12.90 4.57
N GLU A 168 -9.85 13.78 5.58
CA GLU A 168 -9.44 13.41 6.93
C GLU A 168 -10.33 12.29 7.55
N ALA A 169 -11.59 12.24 7.15
CA ALA A 169 -12.52 11.18 7.59
C ALA A 169 -12.07 9.78 7.18
N PHE A 170 -11.31 9.65 6.10
CA PHE A 170 -10.79 8.38 5.56
C PHE A 170 -9.31 8.17 5.88
N ALA A 171 -8.67 9.12 6.54
CA ALA A 171 -7.25 9.04 6.84
C ALA A 171 -6.93 7.84 7.73
N LEU A 172 -5.84 7.15 7.38
CA LEU A 172 -5.31 6.00 8.09
C LEU A 172 -4.20 6.43 9.06
N LYS A 173 -4.16 5.82 10.23
CA LYS A 173 -3.15 6.17 11.25
C LYS A 173 -1.75 5.79 10.79
N THR A 174 -0.80 6.74 10.89
CA THR A 174 0.60 6.56 10.45
C THR A 174 1.63 6.53 11.59
N GLN A 175 1.19 6.56 12.83
CA GLN A 175 2.03 6.82 14.02
C GLN A 175 2.92 5.65 14.46
N THR A 176 3.48 4.87 13.53
CA THR A 176 4.31 3.73 13.89
C THR A 176 5.70 3.79 13.28
N LEU A 177 6.71 3.36 14.04
CA LEU A 177 8.10 3.27 13.61
C LEU A 177 8.27 2.30 12.41
N LEU A 178 7.43 1.28 12.31
CA LEU A 178 7.42 0.30 11.22
C LEU A 178 5.96 0.04 10.80
N TYR A 179 5.59 0.56 9.65
CA TYR A 179 4.28 0.28 9.07
C TYR A 179 4.35 -1.01 8.25
N THR A 180 3.51 -1.99 8.57
CA THR A 180 3.49 -3.29 7.93
C THR A 180 2.11 -3.57 7.31
N PRO A 181 1.99 -4.48 6.31
CA PRO A 181 0.70 -4.90 5.77
C PRO A 181 -0.29 -5.34 6.85
N LYS A 182 0.18 -6.09 7.86
CA LYS A 182 -0.65 -6.54 8.99
C LYS A 182 -1.21 -5.38 9.83
N ARG A 183 -0.44 -4.31 10.01
CA ARG A 183 -0.91 -3.12 10.74
C ARG A 183 -1.91 -2.34 9.90
N LEU A 184 -1.66 -2.23 8.61
CA LEU A 184 -2.60 -1.61 7.71
C LEU A 184 -3.92 -2.37 7.71
N GLU A 185 -3.90 -3.69 7.57
CA GLU A 185 -5.10 -4.53 7.61
C GLU A 185 -5.94 -4.25 8.85
N LYS A 186 -5.30 -4.15 10.03
CA LYS A 186 -6.00 -3.77 11.26
C LYS A 186 -6.63 -2.37 11.19
N SER A 187 -5.93 -1.39 10.61
CA SER A 187 -6.46 -0.04 10.45
C SER A 187 -7.66 -0.01 9.49
N LEU A 188 -7.67 -0.88 8.48
CA LEU A 188 -8.80 -1.00 7.57
C LEU A 188 -10.07 -1.47 8.28
N TYR A 189 -9.96 -2.36 9.26
CA TYR A 189 -11.14 -2.83 10.02
C TYR A 189 -11.81 -1.75 10.89
N GLU A 190 -11.27 -0.54 10.94
CA GLU A 190 -11.99 0.62 11.51
C GLU A 190 -13.13 1.10 10.60
N PHE A 191 -13.19 0.63 9.35
CA PHE A 191 -14.19 1.02 8.35
C PHE A 191 -15.15 -0.14 8.05
N ASP A 192 -16.42 0.18 7.86
CA ASP A 192 -17.48 -0.82 7.62
C ASP A 192 -17.54 -1.33 6.17
N CYS A 193 -16.93 -0.63 5.22
CA CYS A 193 -16.93 -0.95 3.79
C CYS A 193 -15.65 -1.62 3.29
N VAL A 194 -14.91 -2.32 4.16
CA VAL A 194 -13.72 -3.06 3.72
C VAL A 194 -14.12 -4.29 2.92
N GLU A 195 -13.65 -4.33 1.70
CA GLU A 195 -13.88 -5.41 0.76
C GLU A 195 -12.79 -6.49 0.89
N THR A 196 -13.21 -7.76 0.84
CA THR A 196 -12.29 -8.90 0.80
C THR A 196 -12.21 -9.41 -0.63
N ASP A 197 -11.00 -9.68 -1.10
CA ASP A 197 -10.73 -10.23 -2.44
C ASP A 197 -11.29 -9.38 -3.59
N LYS A 198 -11.23 -8.04 -3.43
CA LYS A 198 -11.58 -7.13 -4.52
C LYS A 198 -10.90 -7.57 -5.82
N ASP A 199 -11.67 -7.66 -6.89
CA ASP A 199 -11.16 -8.03 -8.21
C ASP A 199 -10.27 -6.92 -8.77
N PHE A 200 -9.18 -7.33 -9.43
CA PHE A 200 -8.27 -6.45 -10.12
C PHE A 200 -8.06 -6.97 -11.53
N SER A 201 -8.58 -6.24 -12.51
CA SER A 201 -8.20 -6.38 -13.90
C SER A 201 -7.12 -5.34 -14.22
N ARG A 202 -6.18 -5.66 -15.09
CA ARG A 202 -5.16 -4.70 -15.49
C ARG A 202 -5.54 -3.95 -16.76
N ALA A 203 -5.32 -2.65 -16.77
CA ALA A 203 -5.33 -1.85 -17.98
C ALA A 203 -3.91 -1.83 -18.59
N GLY A 204 -3.72 -2.56 -19.69
CA GLY A 204 -2.48 -2.57 -20.43
C GLY A 204 -1.35 -3.42 -19.81
N HIS A 205 -0.12 -3.06 -20.15
CA HIS A 205 1.08 -3.81 -19.76
C HIS A 205 1.61 -3.40 -18.38
N ILE A 206 2.44 -4.28 -17.81
CA ILE A 206 3.23 -3.93 -16.63
C ILE A 206 4.30 -2.94 -17.07
N PHE A 207 4.46 -1.87 -16.29
CA PHE A 207 5.52 -0.90 -16.55
C PHE A 207 6.08 -0.31 -15.25
N CYS A 208 7.29 0.21 -15.31
CA CYS A 208 7.86 1.01 -14.25
C CYS A 208 8.01 2.47 -14.68
N CYS A 209 7.92 3.37 -13.69
CA CYS A 209 8.28 4.77 -13.86
C CYS A 209 9.47 5.09 -12.95
N ARG A 210 10.56 5.56 -13.55
CA ARG A 210 11.74 6.00 -12.83
C ARG A 210 12.25 7.31 -13.39
N ASP A 211 12.41 8.29 -12.51
CA ASP A 211 12.91 9.64 -12.88
C ASP A 211 12.17 10.25 -14.10
N GLY A 212 10.83 10.02 -14.16
CA GLY A 212 9.97 10.48 -15.24
C GLY A 212 10.01 9.61 -16.52
N VAL A 213 10.81 8.55 -16.56
CA VAL A 213 10.89 7.64 -17.70
C VAL A 213 10.04 6.40 -17.45
N ARG A 214 9.11 6.13 -18.37
CA ARG A 214 8.31 4.91 -18.40
C ARG A 214 9.05 3.81 -19.15
N THR A 215 9.14 2.63 -18.59
CA THR A 215 9.70 1.43 -19.21
C THR A 215 8.71 0.28 -19.05
N GLU A 216 8.29 -0.32 -20.16
CA GLU A 216 7.46 -1.52 -20.14
C GLU A 216 8.30 -2.73 -19.73
N LEU A 217 7.66 -3.64 -18.96
CA LEU A 217 8.31 -4.81 -18.40
C LEU A 217 7.63 -6.06 -18.96
N GLU A 218 8.44 -6.95 -19.51
CA GLU A 218 8.03 -8.32 -19.80
C GLU A 218 8.42 -9.19 -18.61
N LEU A 219 7.43 -9.76 -17.92
CA LEU A 219 7.73 -10.78 -16.92
C LEU A 219 8.09 -12.05 -17.66
N CYS A 220 9.32 -12.52 -17.47
CA CYS A 220 9.72 -13.85 -17.96
C CYS A 220 8.81 -14.90 -17.32
N SER A 221 8.01 -15.56 -18.15
CA SER A 221 7.14 -16.69 -17.80
C SER A 221 7.94 -17.92 -17.34
#